data_3c9d7b1d9c857eef3c59adc7ceb1be20
#
_entry.id   3c9d7b1d9c857eef3c59adc7ceb1be20
#
_cell.length_a   1.000
_cell.length_b   1.000
_cell.length_c   1.000
_cell.angle_alpha   90.00
_cell.angle_beta   90.00
_cell.angle_gamma   90.00
#
_symmetry.space_group_name_H-M   'P 1'
#
loop_
_entity.id
_entity.type
_entity.pdbx_description
1 polymer ?
#
loop_
_entity_poly.entity_id
_entity_poly.type
_entity_poly.pdbx_seq_one_letter_code
_entity_poly.pdbx_strand_id
1 'polypeptide(L)'
;MKILLSALLLLVTFPAVVGTAAATVASAPHPAPAIRLFSWVPADGFPDRFPYGQCTWWAAYNRHVTWNGNAADWLANASAQGFHTQPTPSVGAVAVYRPGGGYSALYGHVAVVIAVGRGTYTVSEMNFIGWGQVSTRTVRWPDPHIEGFIPVREEDIP
;
A
#
# COMPACT_ATOMS: atom_id res chain seq x y z
N MET A 1 -6.73 63.13 62.52
CA MET A 1 -7.14 62.92 61.11
C MET A 1 -6.54 61.60 60.70
N LYS A 2 -7.35 60.50 60.76
CA LYS A 2 -6.88 59.13 60.44
C LYS A 2 -7.24 58.80 59.01
N ILE A 3 -6.23 58.54 58.17
CA ILE A 3 -6.40 58.16 56.81
C ILE A 3 -6.42 56.64 56.80
N LEU A 4 -7.57 56.04 56.42
CA LEU A 4 -7.72 54.62 56.15
C LEU A 4 -7.33 54.31 54.73
N LEU A 5 -6.23 53.57 54.51
CA LEU A 5 -5.87 52.97 53.23
C LEU A 5 -6.65 51.66 53.08
N SER A 6 -7.59 51.63 52.13
CA SER A 6 -8.25 50.40 51.73
C SER A 6 -7.39 49.75 50.64
N ALA A 7 -6.83 48.56 50.92
CA ALA A 7 -6.15 47.75 49.96
C ALA A 7 -7.19 46.93 49.13
N LEU A 8 -7.25 47.23 47.82
CA LEU A 8 -8.10 46.47 46.89
C LEU A 8 -7.33 45.25 46.40
N LEU A 9 -7.76 44.07 46.86
CA LEU A 9 -7.21 42.78 46.46
C LEU A 9 -7.84 42.36 45.10
N LEU A 10 -7.07 42.49 43.98
CA LEU A 10 -7.50 41.97 42.68
C LEU A 10 -7.29 40.45 42.64
N LEU A 11 -8.38 39.69 42.66
CA LEU A 11 -8.36 38.25 42.34
C LEU A 11 -8.23 38.09 40.84
N VAL A 12 -7.06 37.65 40.39
CA VAL A 12 -6.85 37.22 38.99
C VAL A 12 -7.25 35.77 38.89
N THR A 13 -8.41 35.48 38.28
CA THR A 13 -8.85 34.11 37.94
C THR A 13 -8.24 33.71 36.58
N PHE A 14 -7.34 32.72 36.57
CA PHE A 14 -6.86 32.12 35.37
C PHE A 14 -7.89 31.09 34.86
N PRO A 15 -8.33 31.15 33.61
CA PRO A 15 -9.15 30.08 33.04
C PRO A 15 -8.33 28.80 32.92
N ALA A 16 -8.81 27.72 33.51
CA ALA A 16 -8.24 26.38 33.28
C ALA A 16 -8.48 25.98 31.84
N VAL A 17 -7.39 25.88 31.04
CA VAL A 17 -7.45 25.31 29.70
C VAL A 17 -7.60 23.79 29.85
N VAL A 18 -8.83 23.29 29.69
CA VAL A 18 -9.11 21.85 29.62
C VAL A 18 -8.64 21.39 28.24
N GLY A 19 -7.42 20.88 28.15
CA GLY A 19 -6.90 20.23 26.97
C GLY A 19 -7.68 18.93 26.71
N THR A 20 -8.53 18.92 25.70
CA THR A 20 -9.12 17.67 25.18
C THR A 20 -8.01 16.87 24.50
N ALA A 21 -7.53 15.83 25.17
CA ALA A 21 -6.66 14.83 24.53
C ALA A 21 -7.50 14.13 23.45
N ALA A 22 -7.18 14.40 22.19
CA ALA A 22 -7.71 13.62 21.08
C ALA A 22 -7.16 12.20 21.22
N ALA A 23 -8.02 11.25 21.60
CA ALA A 23 -7.70 9.83 21.55
C ALA A 23 -7.47 9.46 20.09
N THR A 24 -6.22 9.18 19.70
CA THR A 24 -5.90 8.53 18.44
C THR A 24 -6.49 7.13 18.50
N VAL A 25 -7.61 6.94 17.82
CA VAL A 25 -8.17 5.60 17.59
C VAL A 25 -7.15 4.89 16.68
N ALA A 26 -6.29 4.07 17.27
CA ALA A 26 -5.47 3.14 16.53
C ALA A 26 -6.44 2.23 15.77
N SER A 27 -6.41 2.30 14.42
CA SER A 27 -7.16 1.37 13.60
C SER A 27 -6.76 -0.04 14.00
N ALA A 28 -7.75 -0.87 14.37
CA ALA A 28 -7.48 -2.27 14.70
C ALA A 28 -6.73 -2.92 13.52
N PRO A 29 -5.69 -3.72 13.79
CA PRO A 29 -4.98 -4.40 12.71
C PRO A 29 -5.99 -5.27 11.96
N HIS A 30 -6.07 -5.08 10.63
CA HIS A 30 -6.89 -5.94 9.80
C HIS A 30 -6.31 -7.35 9.88
N PRO A 31 -7.14 -8.39 10.04
CA PRO A 31 -6.63 -9.75 10.05
C PRO A 31 -5.90 -9.99 8.73
N ALA A 32 -4.67 -10.46 8.83
CA ALA A 32 -3.89 -10.83 7.65
C ALA A 32 -4.70 -11.87 6.84
N PRO A 33 -4.78 -11.74 5.51
CA PRO A 33 -5.44 -12.74 4.70
C PRO A 33 -4.75 -14.08 4.92
N ALA A 34 -5.52 -15.15 5.10
CA ALA A 34 -5.00 -16.49 5.34
C ALA A 34 -4.24 -17.09 4.13
N ILE A 35 -4.20 -16.36 3.01
CA ILE A 35 -3.64 -16.82 1.73
C ILE A 35 -2.35 -16.09 1.44
N ARG A 36 -1.23 -16.84 1.46
CA ARG A 36 0.05 -16.42 0.90
C ARG A 36 0.14 -16.95 -0.53
N LEU A 37 0.57 -16.10 -1.45
CA LEU A 37 0.69 -16.50 -2.86
C LEU A 37 1.84 -17.50 -3.08
N PHE A 38 2.88 -17.43 -2.26
CA PHE A 38 4.08 -18.25 -2.38
C PHE A 38 4.57 -18.70 -1.00
N SER A 39 5.27 -19.84 -0.97
CA SER A 39 5.84 -20.40 0.27
C SER A 39 6.91 -19.50 0.91
N TRP A 40 7.59 -18.68 0.11
CA TRP A 40 8.61 -17.73 0.56
C TRP A 40 8.04 -16.42 1.14
N VAL A 41 6.73 -16.19 1.02
CA VAL A 41 6.10 -15.04 1.69
C VAL A 41 6.03 -15.34 3.19
N PRO A 42 6.46 -14.41 4.09
CA PRO A 42 6.34 -14.59 5.53
C PRO A 42 4.90 -14.93 5.97
N ALA A 43 4.74 -15.61 7.09
CA ALA A 43 3.42 -16.05 7.57
C ALA A 43 2.43 -14.88 7.72
N ASP A 44 2.94 -13.73 8.17
CA ASP A 44 2.17 -12.51 8.38
C ASP A 44 2.30 -11.51 7.20
N GLY A 45 2.84 -11.96 6.06
CA GLY A 45 3.17 -11.11 4.92
C GLY A 45 4.49 -10.33 5.12
N PHE A 46 4.90 -9.61 4.09
CA PHE A 46 5.99 -8.65 4.22
C PHE A 46 5.50 -7.38 4.95
N PRO A 47 6.40 -6.61 5.60
CA PRO A 47 6.07 -5.31 6.17
C PRO A 47 5.40 -4.40 5.14
N ASP A 48 4.21 -3.89 5.45
CA ASP A 48 3.37 -3.15 4.52
C ASP A 48 2.96 -1.81 5.13
N ARG A 49 2.95 -0.77 4.31
CA ARG A 49 2.58 0.60 4.68
C ARG A 49 1.41 1.14 3.84
N PHE A 50 0.90 0.35 2.91
CA PHE A 50 -0.20 0.75 2.05
C PHE A 50 -1.55 0.52 2.74
N PRO A 51 -2.60 1.30 2.43
CA PRO A 51 -3.91 1.11 3.01
C PRO A 51 -4.49 -0.26 2.65
N TYR A 52 -4.95 -1.00 3.67
CA TYR A 52 -5.66 -2.26 3.46
C TYR A 52 -6.82 -2.10 2.47
N GLY A 53 -7.08 -3.14 1.71
CA GLY A 53 -8.16 -3.15 0.72
C GLY A 53 -7.74 -2.67 -0.67
N GLN A 54 -6.52 -2.16 -0.83
CA GLN A 54 -5.98 -1.66 -2.10
C GLN A 54 -5.10 -2.71 -2.79
N CYS A 55 -4.94 -2.57 -4.11
CA CYS A 55 -4.06 -3.41 -4.92
C CYS A 55 -2.60 -3.32 -4.45
N THR A 56 -2.15 -2.13 -4.07
CA THR A 56 -0.82 -1.87 -3.52
C THR A 56 -0.60 -2.61 -2.20
N TRP A 57 -1.60 -2.66 -1.33
CA TRP A 57 -1.52 -3.42 -0.08
C TRP A 57 -1.32 -4.91 -0.37
N TRP A 58 -2.13 -5.50 -1.25
CA TRP A 58 -2.03 -6.93 -1.58
C TRP A 58 -0.69 -7.30 -2.22
N ALA A 59 -0.22 -6.43 -3.11
CA ALA A 59 1.08 -6.64 -3.74
C ALA A 59 2.23 -6.53 -2.71
N ALA A 60 2.21 -5.53 -1.82
CA ALA A 60 3.23 -5.35 -0.78
C ALA A 60 3.17 -6.46 0.29
N TYR A 61 1.99 -6.96 0.64
CA TYR A 61 1.83 -8.12 1.53
C TYR A 61 2.54 -9.38 0.99
N ASN A 62 2.49 -9.59 -0.33
CA ASN A 62 3.06 -10.77 -0.99
C ASN A 62 4.47 -10.56 -1.58
N ARG A 63 4.99 -9.33 -1.54
CA ARG A 63 6.27 -8.96 -2.14
C ARG A 63 7.00 -7.95 -1.26
N HIS A 64 8.32 -8.11 -1.16
CA HIS A 64 9.15 -7.14 -0.46
C HIS A 64 9.18 -5.81 -1.22
N VAL A 65 8.36 -4.84 -0.78
CA VAL A 65 8.21 -3.52 -1.38
C VAL A 65 8.77 -2.45 -0.44
N THR A 66 9.81 -1.76 -0.89
CA THR A 66 10.48 -0.69 -0.11
C THR A 66 10.15 0.71 -0.62
N TRP A 67 9.58 0.82 -1.82
CA TRP A 67 9.14 2.08 -2.43
C TRP A 67 7.72 2.46 -2.02
N ASN A 68 7.33 3.70 -2.31
CA ASN A 68 6.01 4.28 -2.08
C ASN A 68 5.36 4.70 -3.40
N GLY A 69 4.21 5.36 -3.33
CA GLY A 69 3.50 5.98 -4.45
C GLY A 69 2.24 5.23 -4.84
N ASN A 70 1.52 5.79 -5.81
CA ASN A 70 0.37 5.14 -6.41
C ASN A 70 0.82 3.96 -7.27
N ALA A 71 -0.11 3.08 -7.62
CA ALA A 71 0.20 1.88 -8.38
C ALA A 71 0.98 2.16 -9.69
N ALA A 72 0.56 3.18 -10.46
CA ALA A 72 1.24 3.58 -11.70
C ALA A 72 2.69 4.10 -11.49
N ASP A 73 3.03 4.58 -10.28
CA ASP A 73 4.36 5.09 -9.99
C ASP A 73 5.36 3.98 -9.66
N TRP A 74 4.88 2.75 -9.43
CA TRP A 74 5.69 1.69 -8.84
C TRP A 74 6.86 1.26 -9.70
N LEU A 75 6.70 1.21 -11.02
CA LEU A 75 7.80 0.80 -11.91
C LEU A 75 8.98 1.78 -11.83
N ALA A 76 8.68 3.09 -11.90
CA ALA A 76 9.68 4.14 -11.78
C ALA A 76 10.30 4.21 -10.39
N ASN A 77 9.46 4.11 -9.34
CA ASN A 77 9.93 4.20 -7.95
C ASN A 77 10.78 3.00 -7.53
N ALA A 78 10.44 1.79 -7.98
CA ALA A 78 11.26 0.59 -7.78
C ALA A 78 12.61 0.74 -8.50
N SER A 79 12.60 1.16 -9.77
CA SER A 79 13.83 1.39 -10.54
C SER A 79 14.73 2.44 -9.89
N ALA A 80 14.16 3.53 -9.34
CA ALA A 80 14.90 4.55 -8.63
C ALA A 80 15.59 4.03 -7.35
N GLN A 81 15.10 2.94 -6.78
CA GLN A 81 15.71 2.24 -5.64
C GLN A 81 16.63 1.07 -6.04
N GLY A 82 16.94 0.94 -7.33
CA GLY A 82 17.84 -0.08 -7.84
C GLY A 82 17.20 -1.45 -8.08
N PHE A 83 15.87 -1.55 -8.00
CA PHE A 83 15.19 -2.78 -8.39
C PHE A 83 15.20 -2.93 -9.92
N HIS A 84 15.48 -4.15 -10.36
CA HIS A 84 15.36 -4.48 -11.77
C HIS A 84 13.90 -4.39 -12.24
N THR A 85 13.68 -3.88 -13.44
CA THR A 85 12.38 -3.87 -14.11
C THR A 85 12.51 -4.52 -15.48
N GLN A 86 11.46 -5.18 -15.96
CA GLN A 86 11.50 -5.91 -17.22
C GLN A 86 10.19 -5.77 -18.00
N PRO A 87 10.24 -5.92 -19.35
CA PRO A 87 9.03 -5.82 -20.17
C PRO A 87 8.20 -7.12 -20.19
N THR A 88 8.74 -8.26 -19.74
CA THR A 88 8.11 -9.58 -19.84
C THR A 88 7.62 -10.08 -18.48
N PRO A 89 6.49 -10.82 -18.40
CA PRO A 89 6.02 -11.38 -17.14
C PRO A 89 6.95 -12.51 -16.64
N SER A 90 7.13 -12.60 -15.32
CA SER A 90 7.71 -13.73 -14.62
C SER A 90 6.92 -14.04 -13.35
N VAL A 91 6.89 -15.30 -12.94
CA VAL A 91 6.18 -15.70 -11.71
C VAL A 91 6.79 -14.98 -10.51
N GLY A 92 5.92 -14.46 -9.66
CA GLY A 92 6.29 -13.62 -8.53
C GLY A 92 6.51 -12.14 -8.87
N ALA A 93 6.60 -11.72 -10.13
CA ALA A 93 6.75 -10.32 -10.46
C ALA A 93 5.52 -9.49 -10.09
N VAL A 94 5.71 -8.22 -9.75
CA VAL A 94 4.63 -7.25 -9.71
C VAL A 94 4.39 -6.72 -11.12
N ALA A 95 3.19 -6.94 -11.64
CA ALA A 95 2.70 -6.33 -12.88
C ALA A 95 2.20 -4.91 -12.57
N VAL A 96 2.67 -3.92 -13.31
CA VAL A 96 2.31 -2.51 -13.15
C VAL A 96 1.50 -2.06 -14.36
N TYR A 97 0.27 -1.59 -14.12
CA TYR A 97 -0.66 -1.17 -15.16
C TYR A 97 -0.87 0.34 -15.13
N ARG A 98 -0.92 0.93 -16.33
CA ARG A 98 -1.21 2.36 -16.53
C ARG A 98 -2.60 2.74 -16.04
N PRO A 99 -2.82 4.02 -15.71
CA PRO A 99 -4.16 4.55 -15.53
C PRO A 99 -5.06 4.31 -16.75
N GLY A 100 -6.34 4.04 -16.51
CA GLY A 100 -7.32 3.76 -17.57
C GLY A 100 -7.36 2.29 -17.99
N GLY A 101 -8.04 1.98 -19.09
CA GLY A 101 -8.14 0.61 -19.63
C GLY A 101 -8.85 -0.41 -18.73
N GLY A 102 -9.76 0.03 -17.88
CA GLY A 102 -10.44 -0.80 -16.87
C GLY A 102 -9.82 -0.72 -15.48
N TYR A 103 -8.67 -0.04 -15.34
CA TYR A 103 -8.02 0.27 -14.07
C TYR A 103 -8.37 1.68 -13.60
N SER A 104 -7.97 2.05 -12.38
CA SER A 104 -8.15 3.42 -11.90
C SER A 104 -7.60 4.42 -12.92
N ALA A 105 -8.43 5.41 -13.28
CA ALA A 105 -8.06 6.45 -14.25
C ALA A 105 -6.99 7.43 -13.71
N LEU A 106 -6.77 7.43 -12.38
CA LEU A 106 -5.80 8.32 -11.73
C LEU A 106 -4.57 7.56 -11.22
N TYR A 107 -4.77 6.35 -10.70
CA TYR A 107 -3.76 5.67 -9.90
C TYR A 107 -3.16 4.44 -10.58
N GLY A 108 -3.75 3.99 -11.71
CA GLY A 108 -3.37 2.72 -12.32
C GLY A 108 -3.72 1.51 -11.44
N HIS A 109 -2.95 0.43 -11.59
CA HIS A 109 -3.17 -0.81 -10.83
C HIS A 109 -1.87 -1.60 -10.69
N VAL A 110 -1.79 -2.44 -9.67
CA VAL A 110 -0.72 -3.44 -9.52
C VAL A 110 -1.29 -4.80 -9.15
N ALA A 111 -0.63 -5.85 -9.62
CA ALA A 111 -1.01 -7.22 -9.35
C ALA A 111 0.24 -8.11 -9.25
N VAL A 112 0.15 -9.25 -8.56
CA VAL A 112 1.26 -10.21 -8.46
C VAL A 112 1.06 -11.33 -9.46
N VAL A 113 2.06 -11.57 -10.32
CA VAL A 113 2.03 -12.65 -11.31
C VAL A 113 2.18 -14.00 -10.60
N ILE A 114 1.19 -14.87 -10.75
CA ILE A 114 1.18 -16.21 -10.12
C ILE A 114 1.43 -17.34 -11.10
N ALA A 115 1.25 -17.11 -12.40
CA ALA A 115 1.57 -18.07 -13.46
C ALA A 115 1.89 -17.35 -14.77
N VAL A 116 2.73 -17.97 -15.59
CA VAL A 116 3.05 -17.51 -16.97
C VAL A 116 2.80 -18.66 -17.93
N GLY A 117 2.01 -18.40 -18.98
CA GLY A 117 1.68 -19.34 -20.05
C GLY A 117 2.13 -18.83 -21.43
N ARG A 118 1.81 -19.59 -22.48
CA ARG A 118 2.08 -19.15 -23.84
C ARG A 118 1.15 -18.00 -24.23
N GLY A 119 1.69 -16.79 -24.35
CA GLY A 119 0.92 -15.59 -24.70
C GLY A 119 -0.08 -15.14 -23.62
N THR A 120 0.10 -15.55 -22.39
CA THR A 120 -0.72 -15.16 -21.24
C THR A 120 0.09 -15.13 -19.96
N TYR A 121 -0.41 -14.41 -18.96
CA TYR A 121 0.01 -14.53 -17.58
C TYR A 121 -1.20 -14.42 -16.65
N THR A 122 -1.14 -15.04 -15.49
CA THR A 122 -2.20 -14.99 -14.48
C THR A 122 -1.71 -14.18 -13.29
N VAL A 123 -2.55 -13.28 -12.81
CA VAL A 123 -2.25 -12.44 -11.67
C VAL A 123 -3.20 -12.73 -10.50
N SER A 124 -2.71 -12.48 -9.29
CA SER A 124 -3.51 -12.28 -8.09
C SER A 124 -3.48 -10.80 -7.73
N GLU A 125 -4.64 -10.24 -7.46
CA GLU A 125 -4.84 -8.82 -7.27
C GLU A 125 -5.94 -8.54 -6.23
N MET A 126 -5.93 -7.35 -5.64
CA MET A 126 -6.98 -6.88 -4.74
C MET A 126 -7.57 -5.59 -5.28
N ASN A 127 -8.84 -5.34 -4.97
CA ASN A 127 -9.58 -4.15 -5.39
C ASN A 127 -9.76 -4.00 -6.93
N PHE A 128 -9.67 -5.09 -7.68
CA PHE A 128 -10.05 -5.11 -9.08
C PHE A 128 -11.56 -5.33 -9.27
N ILE A 129 -12.11 -6.30 -8.53
CA ILE A 129 -13.56 -6.62 -8.55
C ILE A 129 -14.34 -5.91 -7.44
N GLY A 130 -13.65 -5.32 -6.46
CA GLY A 130 -14.24 -4.60 -5.33
C GLY A 130 -13.23 -4.38 -4.22
N TRP A 131 -13.47 -3.36 -3.40
CA TRP A 131 -12.58 -2.98 -2.30
C TRP A 131 -12.32 -4.14 -1.33
N GLY A 132 -11.06 -4.42 -1.07
CA GLY A 132 -10.63 -5.49 -0.15
C GLY A 132 -10.84 -6.91 -0.68
N GLN A 133 -11.37 -7.09 -1.88
CA GLN A 133 -11.60 -8.40 -2.48
C GLN A 133 -10.38 -8.84 -3.29
N VAL A 134 -9.86 -10.01 -2.95
CA VAL A 134 -8.80 -10.68 -3.73
C VAL A 134 -9.43 -11.43 -4.88
N SER A 135 -8.85 -11.28 -6.07
CA SER A 135 -9.26 -12.01 -7.27
C SER A 135 -8.04 -12.51 -8.05
N THR A 136 -8.28 -13.43 -8.98
CA THR A 136 -7.30 -13.89 -9.94
C THR A 136 -7.83 -13.67 -11.35
N ARG A 137 -6.94 -13.32 -12.28
CA ARG A 137 -7.28 -13.02 -13.65
C ARG A 137 -6.18 -13.47 -14.60
N THR A 138 -6.56 -14.12 -15.72
CA THR A 138 -5.62 -14.40 -16.81
C THR A 138 -5.66 -13.29 -17.84
N VAL A 139 -4.50 -12.74 -18.12
CA VAL A 139 -4.28 -11.60 -19.01
C VAL A 139 -3.55 -12.07 -20.27
N ARG A 140 -3.92 -11.56 -21.42
CA ARG A 140 -3.17 -11.78 -22.67
C ARG A 140 -1.85 -11.02 -22.66
N TRP A 141 -0.82 -11.60 -23.23
CA TRP A 141 0.47 -10.99 -23.42
C TRP A 141 0.83 -10.92 -24.91
N PRO A 142 1.27 -9.78 -25.44
CA PRO A 142 1.42 -8.48 -24.76
C PRO A 142 0.07 -7.81 -24.45
N ASP A 143 0.07 -6.99 -23.37
CA ASP A 143 -1.08 -6.19 -22.93
C ASP A 143 -0.76 -4.70 -23.18
N PRO A 144 -1.62 -3.93 -23.87
CA PRO A 144 -1.36 -2.52 -24.14
C PRO A 144 -1.41 -1.63 -22.87
N HIS A 145 -2.00 -2.11 -21.79
CA HIS A 145 -2.12 -1.37 -20.53
C HIS A 145 -0.99 -1.66 -19.54
N ILE A 146 -0.16 -2.67 -19.80
CA ILE A 146 1.00 -2.96 -18.94
C ILE A 146 2.11 -1.93 -19.18
N GLU A 147 2.71 -1.42 -18.10
CA GLU A 147 3.93 -0.62 -18.17
C GLU A 147 5.18 -1.47 -18.10
N GLY A 148 5.13 -2.51 -17.28
CA GLY A 148 6.22 -3.46 -17.08
C GLY A 148 6.02 -4.29 -15.83
N PHE A 149 7.07 -5.01 -15.47
CA PHE A 149 7.09 -5.93 -14.37
C PHE A 149 8.29 -5.66 -13.47
N ILE A 150 8.10 -5.82 -12.15
CA ILE A 150 9.16 -5.77 -11.15
C ILE A 150 9.37 -7.21 -10.67
N PRO A 151 10.41 -7.93 -11.16
CA PRO A 151 10.65 -9.32 -10.82
C PRO A 151 11.02 -9.50 -9.34
N VAL A 152 10.96 -10.74 -8.85
CA VAL A 152 11.48 -11.12 -7.53
C VAL A 152 13.00 -11.02 -7.56
N ARG A 153 13.61 -10.54 -6.50
CA ARG A 153 15.06 -10.62 -6.31
C ARG A 153 15.40 -11.97 -5.67
N GLU A 154 16.57 -12.52 -6.00
CA GLU A 154 17.03 -13.77 -5.38
C GLU A 154 17.11 -13.68 -3.85
N GLU A 155 17.49 -12.52 -3.32
CA GLU A 155 17.57 -12.29 -1.88
C GLU A 155 16.19 -12.22 -1.17
N ASP A 156 15.10 -12.09 -1.91
CA ASP A 156 13.73 -12.12 -1.37
C ASP A 156 13.13 -13.54 -1.36
N ILE A 157 13.87 -14.52 -1.89
CA ILE A 157 13.49 -15.95 -1.90
C ILE A 157 14.40 -16.68 -0.92
N PRO A 158 13.90 -17.19 0.21
CA PRO A 158 14.69 -17.94 1.18
C PRO A 158 15.16 -19.29 0.66
#